data_a3e55e03eb5562b8b62f901ede48eea9
#
_entry.id   a3e55e03eb5562b8b62f901ede48eea9
#
_cell.length_a   1.000
_cell.length_b   1.000
_cell.length_c   1.000
_cell.angle_alpha   90.00
_cell.angle_beta   90.00
_cell.angle_gamma   90.00
#
_symmetry.space_group_name_H-M   'P 1'
#
loop_
_entity.id
_entity.type
_entity.pdbx_description
1 polymer ?
#
loop_
_entity_poly.entity_id
_entity_poly.type
_entity_poly.pdbx_seq_one_letter_code
_entity_poly.pdbx_strand_id
1 'polypeptide(L)'
;MGWKANCILLSENGGPVFANFPPHRPDKARQVLAALGLGNATLKGETDFLEAIYLPNDDIGIGAYDGGLILCGVEIGLPEKESAKKAVDALFQLYPNANILELGLHSVVNFFHYKLWVGGKIVRHFAGSADDGLVSNVGGCLPEEEPHFKKSEMRDGELVFVIEHDGIKHEYDLSAYGEELLFSVASRFLEERLDSCEIENLKIELFAPPRSSPLRKRPWWQFWR
;
A
#
# COMPACT_ATOMS: atom_id res chain seq x y z
N MET A 1 -2.80 -9.86 16.98
CA MET A 1 -3.49 -9.83 15.67
C MET A 1 -2.54 -9.07 14.75
N GLY A 2 -2.13 -9.66 13.61
CA GLY A 2 -1.15 -8.99 12.73
C GLY A 2 -1.85 -8.17 11.65
N TRP A 3 -1.19 -7.13 11.15
CA TRP A 3 -1.64 -6.31 10.04
C TRP A 3 -1.55 -7.06 8.70
N LYS A 4 -2.53 -6.83 7.84
CA LYS A 4 -2.50 -7.19 6.43
C LYS A 4 -3.00 -5.99 5.66
N ALA A 5 -2.18 -5.43 4.81
CA ALA A 5 -2.56 -4.28 4.02
C ALA A 5 -2.06 -4.47 2.59
N ASN A 6 -2.95 -4.30 1.63
CA ASN A 6 -2.60 -4.29 0.22
C ASN A 6 -3.35 -3.15 -0.44
N CYS A 7 -2.65 -2.07 -0.73
CA CYS A 7 -3.27 -0.91 -1.37
C CYS A 7 -2.30 -0.14 -2.25
N ILE A 8 -2.88 0.68 -3.10
CA ILE A 8 -2.21 1.72 -3.88
C ILE A 8 -2.79 3.06 -3.44
N LEU A 9 -1.93 3.98 -3.08
CA LEU A 9 -2.25 5.38 -2.85
C LEU A 9 -1.75 6.20 -4.03
N LEU A 10 -2.58 7.10 -4.54
CA LEU A 10 -2.22 8.00 -5.65
C LEU A 10 -2.47 9.44 -5.26
N SER A 11 -1.53 10.31 -5.60
CA SER A 11 -1.64 11.77 -5.49
C SER A 11 -1.28 12.42 -6.82
N GLU A 12 -2.19 13.22 -7.36
CA GLU A 12 -1.95 13.96 -8.60
C GLU A 12 -0.87 15.03 -8.43
N ASN A 13 -0.71 15.59 -7.23
CA ASN A 13 0.19 16.68 -6.92
C ASN A 13 1.42 16.27 -6.09
N GLY A 14 1.53 14.99 -5.72
CA GLY A 14 2.67 14.42 -5.00
C GLY A 14 2.75 14.74 -3.51
N GLY A 15 1.74 15.39 -2.94
CA GLY A 15 1.64 15.68 -1.51
C GLY A 15 0.50 14.92 -0.83
N PRO A 16 0.26 15.17 0.47
CA PRO A 16 -0.82 14.56 1.21
C PRO A 16 -2.18 15.08 0.70
N VAL A 17 -2.90 14.21 -0.01
CA VAL A 17 -4.18 14.55 -0.65
C VAL A 17 -5.39 14.08 0.14
N PHE A 18 -5.16 13.28 1.18
CA PHE A 18 -6.22 12.74 2.04
C PHE A 18 -6.36 13.50 3.35
N ALA A 19 -5.52 14.52 3.57
CA ALA A 19 -5.63 15.47 4.66
C ALA A 19 -7.04 16.07 4.74
N ASN A 20 -7.56 16.22 5.95
CA ASN A 20 -8.92 16.75 6.19
C ASN A 20 -10.05 15.95 5.52
N PHE A 21 -9.83 14.68 5.18
CA PHE A 21 -10.84 13.73 4.71
C PHE A 21 -11.72 14.31 3.58
N PRO A 22 -11.15 14.53 2.39
CA PRO A 22 -11.89 15.11 1.27
C PRO A 22 -13.11 14.27 0.92
N PRO A 23 -14.18 14.87 0.36
CA PRO A 23 -15.37 14.13 0.01
C PRO A 23 -15.09 13.10 -1.09
N HIS A 24 -15.62 11.90 -0.91
CA HIS A 24 -15.52 10.83 -1.88
C HIS A 24 -16.26 11.17 -3.19
N ARG A 25 -15.70 10.74 -4.33
CA ARG A 25 -16.18 11.01 -5.70
C ARG A 25 -16.54 9.70 -6.42
N PRO A 26 -17.78 9.20 -6.30
CA PRO A 26 -18.21 7.94 -6.92
C PRO A 26 -18.09 7.90 -8.45
N ASP A 27 -18.21 9.06 -9.11
CA ASP A 27 -18.03 9.20 -10.56
C ASP A 27 -16.58 8.86 -10.99
N LYS A 28 -15.59 9.33 -10.23
CA LYS A 28 -14.17 9.00 -10.45
C LYS A 28 -13.88 7.53 -10.14
N ALA A 29 -14.45 6.96 -9.10
CA ALA A 29 -14.29 5.54 -8.77
C ALA A 29 -14.74 4.63 -9.93
N ARG A 30 -15.84 4.95 -10.59
CA ARG A 30 -16.32 4.22 -11.78
C ARG A 30 -15.39 4.37 -12.99
N GLN A 31 -14.76 5.52 -13.19
CA GLN A 31 -13.77 5.72 -14.24
C GLN A 31 -12.53 4.83 -14.00
N VAL A 32 -12.09 4.72 -12.76
CA VAL A 32 -10.98 3.84 -12.37
C VAL A 32 -11.33 2.38 -12.63
N LEU A 33 -12.53 1.92 -12.23
CA LEU A 33 -13.00 0.57 -12.53
C LEU A 33 -12.99 0.27 -14.03
N ALA A 34 -13.44 1.20 -14.84
CA ALA A 34 -13.44 1.04 -16.31
C ALA A 34 -12.00 0.91 -16.85
N ALA A 35 -11.07 1.73 -16.37
CA ALA A 35 -9.66 1.68 -16.77
C ALA A 35 -8.98 0.36 -16.34
N LEU A 36 -9.37 -0.19 -15.20
CA LEU A 36 -8.93 -1.51 -14.74
C LEU A 36 -9.54 -2.69 -15.53
N GLY A 37 -10.43 -2.42 -16.49
CA GLY A 37 -11.18 -3.46 -17.21
C GLY A 37 -12.31 -4.09 -16.38
N LEU A 38 -12.73 -3.44 -15.30
CA LEU A 38 -13.71 -3.91 -14.32
C LEU A 38 -15.01 -3.09 -14.34
N GLY A 39 -15.31 -2.42 -15.45
CA GLY A 39 -16.50 -1.57 -15.60
C GLY A 39 -17.85 -2.26 -15.33
N ASN A 40 -17.87 -3.60 -15.35
CA ASN A 40 -19.04 -4.41 -15.00
C ASN A 40 -19.02 -4.92 -13.54
N ALA A 41 -18.13 -4.42 -12.70
CA ALA A 41 -18.10 -4.76 -11.28
C ALA A 41 -19.36 -4.26 -10.58
N THR A 42 -19.86 -5.05 -9.63
CA THR A 42 -21.08 -4.73 -8.89
C THR A 42 -20.73 -4.01 -7.60
N LEU A 43 -21.31 -2.84 -7.37
CA LEU A 43 -21.20 -2.12 -6.10
C LEU A 43 -21.85 -2.96 -4.98
N LYS A 44 -21.10 -3.22 -3.93
CA LYS A 44 -21.56 -3.95 -2.72
C LYS A 44 -21.97 -3.02 -1.58
N GLY A 45 -21.36 -1.84 -1.52
CA GLY A 45 -21.58 -0.86 -0.46
C GLY A 45 -20.36 0.03 -0.26
N GLU A 46 -20.30 0.65 0.89
CA GLU A 46 -19.21 1.50 1.34
C GLU A 46 -18.62 0.95 2.66
N THR A 47 -17.34 1.21 2.88
CA THR A 47 -16.64 0.98 4.13
C THR A 47 -15.64 2.11 4.38
N ASP A 48 -14.90 2.07 5.47
CA ASP A 48 -13.76 2.93 5.73
C ASP A 48 -12.44 2.34 5.17
N PHE A 49 -11.39 3.14 5.19
CA PHE A 49 -10.11 2.73 4.65
C PHE A 49 -9.45 1.62 5.47
N LEU A 50 -9.53 1.66 6.80
CA LEU A 50 -8.92 0.63 7.66
C LEU A 50 -9.56 -0.75 7.45
N GLU A 51 -10.86 -0.81 7.19
CA GLU A 51 -11.50 -2.06 6.80
C GLU A 51 -11.14 -2.47 5.36
N ALA A 52 -11.06 -1.50 4.44
CA ALA A 52 -10.77 -1.76 3.04
C ALA A 52 -9.39 -2.36 2.78
N ILE A 53 -8.37 -2.04 3.59
CA ILE A 53 -7.03 -2.63 3.44
C ILE A 53 -6.97 -4.11 3.81
N TYR A 54 -7.99 -4.63 4.53
CA TYR A 54 -8.12 -6.04 4.93
C TYR A 54 -9.10 -6.83 4.06
N LEU A 55 -9.51 -6.32 2.91
CA LEU A 55 -10.55 -6.93 2.09
C LEU A 55 -10.31 -8.43 1.89
N PRO A 56 -11.27 -9.28 2.28
CA PRO A 56 -11.22 -10.70 1.97
C PRO A 56 -11.60 -10.93 0.50
N ASN A 57 -11.05 -11.96 -0.09
CA ASN A 57 -11.40 -12.42 -1.43
C ASN A 57 -10.97 -11.46 -2.55
N ASP A 58 -11.69 -11.53 -3.67
CA ASP A 58 -11.40 -10.77 -4.89
C ASP A 58 -12.08 -9.39 -4.92
N ASP A 59 -12.65 -8.93 -3.81
CA ASP A 59 -13.31 -7.62 -3.73
C ASP A 59 -12.28 -6.50 -3.91
N ILE A 60 -12.73 -5.40 -4.49
CA ILE A 60 -11.93 -4.22 -4.77
C ILE A 60 -12.53 -3.04 -4.03
N GLY A 61 -11.69 -2.33 -3.28
CA GLY A 61 -12.05 -1.07 -2.63
C GLY A 61 -11.51 0.10 -3.42
N ILE A 62 -12.34 1.11 -3.67
CA ILE A 62 -11.93 2.35 -4.34
C ILE A 62 -12.41 3.56 -3.54
N GLY A 63 -11.45 4.34 -3.03
CA GLY A 63 -11.67 5.69 -2.52
C GLY A 63 -11.16 6.69 -3.54
N ALA A 64 -12.06 7.38 -4.25
CA ALA A 64 -11.69 8.41 -5.20
C ALA A 64 -12.01 9.80 -4.65
N TYR A 65 -11.07 10.72 -4.78
CA TYR A 65 -11.14 12.06 -4.20
C TYR A 65 -10.64 13.10 -5.20
N ASP A 66 -10.80 14.38 -4.90
CA ASP A 66 -10.19 15.40 -5.72
C ASP A 66 -8.67 15.42 -5.48
N GLY A 67 -7.91 15.11 -6.53
CA GLY A 67 -6.45 15.02 -6.48
C GLY A 67 -5.87 13.72 -5.93
N GLY A 68 -6.70 12.75 -5.48
CA GLY A 68 -6.23 11.51 -4.89
C GLY A 68 -7.08 10.28 -5.15
N LEU A 69 -6.45 9.11 -5.02
CA LEU A 69 -7.11 7.82 -5.15
C LEU A 69 -6.52 6.81 -4.17
N ILE A 70 -7.38 5.99 -3.58
CA ILE A 70 -7.05 4.79 -2.82
C ILE A 70 -7.62 3.59 -3.57
N LEU A 71 -6.79 2.58 -3.82
CA LEU A 71 -7.20 1.33 -4.44
C LEU A 71 -6.77 0.18 -3.54
N CYS A 72 -7.70 -0.62 -3.06
CA CYS A 72 -7.47 -1.76 -2.16
C CYS A 72 -7.91 -3.07 -2.80
N GLY A 73 -7.23 -4.16 -2.46
CA GLY A 73 -7.57 -5.51 -2.91
C GLY A 73 -6.45 -6.51 -2.71
N VAL A 74 -6.77 -7.78 -2.62
CA VAL A 74 -5.82 -8.85 -2.25
C VAL A 74 -4.60 -8.95 -3.16
N GLU A 75 -4.76 -8.70 -4.46
CA GLU A 75 -3.66 -8.75 -5.42
C GLU A 75 -3.10 -7.36 -5.78
N ILE A 76 -3.72 -6.30 -5.24
CA ILE A 76 -3.30 -4.92 -5.42
C ILE A 76 -2.25 -4.63 -4.34
N GLY A 77 -1.11 -4.06 -4.70
CA GLY A 77 -0.02 -3.83 -3.75
C GLY A 77 0.85 -5.06 -3.45
N LEU A 78 0.64 -6.20 -4.12
CA LEU A 78 1.59 -7.32 -4.03
C LEU A 78 2.68 -7.17 -5.10
N PRO A 79 3.97 -7.19 -4.72
CA PRO A 79 5.06 -7.03 -5.67
C PRO A 79 5.00 -8.15 -6.72
N GLU A 80 5.35 -7.80 -7.96
CA GLU A 80 5.48 -8.73 -9.10
C GLU A 80 4.20 -9.42 -9.57
N LYS A 81 3.03 -9.09 -9.01
CA LYS A 81 1.76 -9.56 -9.57
C LYS A 81 1.42 -8.79 -10.83
N GLU A 82 1.01 -9.54 -11.85
CA GLU A 82 0.54 -8.97 -13.12
C GLU A 82 -0.67 -8.04 -12.93
N SER A 83 -1.52 -8.33 -11.95
CA SER A 83 -2.66 -7.51 -11.54
C SER A 83 -2.23 -6.15 -10.95
N ALA A 84 -1.24 -6.14 -10.06
CA ALA A 84 -0.71 -4.92 -9.48
C ALA A 84 -0.05 -4.04 -10.56
N LYS A 85 0.76 -4.65 -11.44
CA LYS A 85 1.35 -3.93 -12.57
C LYS A 85 0.29 -3.33 -13.48
N LYS A 86 -0.74 -4.10 -13.87
CA LYS A 86 -1.85 -3.59 -14.70
C LYS A 86 -2.61 -2.45 -14.02
N ALA A 87 -2.80 -2.53 -12.70
CA ALA A 87 -3.42 -1.45 -11.94
C ALA A 87 -2.60 -0.17 -12.03
N VAL A 88 -1.29 -0.23 -11.78
CA VAL A 88 -0.38 0.92 -11.87
C VAL A 88 -0.34 1.48 -13.29
N ASP A 89 -0.25 0.62 -14.32
CA ASP A 89 -0.25 1.05 -15.73
C ASP A 89 -1.57 1.76 -16.09
N ALA A 90 -2.72 1.24 -15.66
CA ALA A 90 -4.03 1.85 -15.87
C ALA A 90 -4.16 3.21 -15.14
N LEU A 91 -3.62 3.30 -13.92
CA LEU A 91 -3.60 4.55 -13.17
C LEU A 91 -2.74 5.61 -13.84
N PHE A 92 -1.58 5.26 -14.41
CA PHE A 92 -0.76 6.20 -15.17
C PHE A 92 -1.41 6.64 -16.51
N GLN A 93 -2.26 5.80 -17.10
CA GLN A 93 -3.05 6.23 -18.28
C GLN A 93 -4.09 7.30 -17.89
N LEU A 94 -4.70 7.21 -16.72
CA LEU A 94 -5.66 8.21 -16.22
C LEU A 94 -4.97 9.45 -15.64
N TYR A 95 -3.84 9.25 -14.97
CA TYR A 95 -3.12 10.25 -14.17
C TYR A 95 -1.62 10.22 -14.50
N PRO A 96 -1.20 10.67 -15.70
CA PRO A 96 0.17 10.45 -16.19
C PRO A 96 1.28 11.12 -15.38
N ASN A 97 0.95 12.15 -14.61
CA ASN A 97 1.90 12.88 -13.78
C ASN A 97 1.77 12.55 -12.28
N ALA A 98 0.89 11.64 -11.92
CA ALA A 98 0.66 11.32 -10.52
C ALA A 98 1.87 10.65 -9.85
N ASN A 99 1.97 10.83 -8.55
CA ASN A 99 2.78 9.98 -7.70
C ASN A 99 1.93 8.81 -7.23
N ILE A 100 2.49 7.61 -7.26
CA ILE A 100 1.81 6.38 -6.86
C ILE A 100 2.67 5.67 -5.82
N LEU A 101 2.05 5.26 -4.71
CA LEU A 101 2.66 4.45 -3.67
C LEU A 101 1.93 3.12 -3.57
N GLU A 102 2.61 2.04 -3.96
CA GLU A 102 2.15 0.66 -3.72
C GLU A 102 2.59 0.26 -2.32
N LEU A 103 1.69 -0.34 -1.55
CA LEU A 103 1.92 -0.84 -0.19
C LEU A 103 1.46 -2.29 -0.08
N GLY A 104 2.30 -3.14 0.48
CA GLY A 104 1.98 -4.51 0.83
C GLY A 104 2.55 -4.87 2.20
N LEU A 105 1.70 -5.37 3.10
CA LEU A 105 2.06 -5.76 4.45
C LEU A 105 1.38 -7.07 4.84
N HIS A 106 2.13 -7.97 5.46
CA HIS A 106 1.61 -9.19 6.06
C HIS A 106 2.41 -9.54 7.32
N SER A 107 2.06 -8.91 8.45
CA SER A 107 2.82 -9.02 9.71
C SER A 107 2.98 -10.45 10.23
N VAL A 108 2.06 -11.38 9.92
CA VAL A 108 2.16 -12.78 10.39
C VAL A 108 3.40 -13.49 9.85
N VAL A 109 3.86 -13.10 8.65
CA VAL A 109 5.07 -13.62 8.01
C VAL A 109 6.16 -12.55 7.89
N ASN A 110 6.00 -11.44 8.61
CA ASN A 110 6.89 -10.28 8.61
C ASN A 110 7.28 -9.85 7.18
N PHE A 111 6.33 -9.93 6.25
CA PHE A 111 6.50 -9.41 4.89
C PHE A 111 6.05 -7.97 4.83
N PHE A 112 6.88 -7.13 4.24
CA PHE A 112 6.53 -5.76 3.91
C PHE A 112 7.11 -5.38 2.55
N HIS A 113 6.41 -4.48 1.87
CA HIS A 113 6.92 -3.83 0.68
C HIS A 113 6.26 -2.48 0.47
N TYR A 114 7.03 -1.53 -0.02
CA TYR A 114 6.49 -0.30 -0.59
C TYR A 114 7.29 0.10 -1.83
N LYS A 115 6.57 0.66 -2.80
CA LYS A 115 7.17 1.13 -4.06
C LYS A 115 6.56 2.48 -4.44
N LEU A 116 7.41 3.50 -4.50
CA LEU A 116 7.03 4.86 -4.87
C LEU A 116 7.40 5.14 -6.32
N TRP A 117 6.42 5.57 -7.06
CA TRP A 117 6.55 6.05 -8.42
C TRP A 117 6.36 7.57 -8.46
N VAL A 118 7.22 8.28 -9.19
CA VAL A 118 7.11 9.72 -9.45
C VAL A 118 7.29 9.95 -10.93
N GLY A 119 6.29 10.53 -11.60
CA GLY A 119 6.33 10.78 -13.04
C GLY A 119 6.61 9.50 -13.86
N GLY A 120 6.00 8.37 -13.47
CA GLY A 120 6.15 7.08 -14.16
C GLY A 120 7.47 6.34 -13.88
N LYS A 121 8.34 6.86 -13.00
CA LYS A 121 9.62 6.22 -12.64
C LYS A 121 9.60 5.75 -11.19
N ILE A 122 10.13 4.56 -10.93
CA ILE A 122 10.35 4.08 -9.56
C ILE A 122 11.49 4.91 -8.96
N VAL A 123 11.17 5.66 -7.90
CA VAL A 123 12.15 6.45 -7.13
C VAL A 123 12.53 5.77 -5.83
N ARG A 124 11.68 4.88 -5.32
CA ARG A 124 11.95 4.04 -4.16
C ARG A 124 11.24 2.69 -4.30
N HIS A 125 11.95 1.61 -4.04
CA HIS A 125 11.37 0.29 -3.79
C HIS A 125 12.14 -0.36 -2.66
N PHE A 126 11.43 -0.64 -1.57
CA PHE A 126 12.00 -1.28 -0.39
C PHE A 126 11.09 -2.41 0.05
N ALA A 127 11.66 -3.60 0.21
CA ALA A 127 10.90 -4.80 0.52
C ALA A 127 11.75 -5.80 1.30
N GLY A 128 11.10 -6.52 2.20
CA GLY A 128 11.74 -7.59 2.96
C GLY A 128 10.73 -8.57 3.56
N SER A 129 11.25 -9.71 4.01
CA SER A 129 10.47 -10.73 4.72
C SER A 129 11.32 -11.44 5.76
N ALA A 130 10.69 -12.22 6.65
CA ALA A 130 11.41 -13.04 7.62
C ALA A 130 12.21 -14.16 6.92
N ASP A 131 11.69 -14.70 5.83
CA ASP A 131 12.30 -15.84 5.15
C ASP A 131 13.45 -15.41 4.21
N ASP A 132 13.31 -14.27 3.54
CA ASP A 132 14.23 -13.83 2.48
C ASP A 132 15.13 -12.66 2.92
N GLY A 133 14.91 -12.07 4.11
CA GLY A 133 15.61 -10.87 4.56
C GLY A 133 15.29 -9.66 3.68
N LEU A 134 16.31 -8.91 3.28
CA LEU A 134 16.16 -7.76 2.38
C LEU A 134 15.99 -8.22 0.93
N VAL A 135 14.77 -8.07 0.39
CA VAL A 135 14.41 -8.49 -0.98
C VAL A 135 14.69 -7.40 -2.01
N SER A 136 14.42 -6.14 -1.66
CA SER A 136 14.66 -5.01 -2.55
C SER A 136 15.09 -3.76 -1.79
N ASN A 137 16.06 -3.02 -2.36
CA ASN A 137 16.49 -1.72 -1.86
C ASN A 137 16.91 -0.85 -3.05
N VAL A 138 15.95 -0.30 -3.75
CA VAL A 138 16.16 0.51 -4.96
C VAL A 138 15.79 1.96 -4.69
N GLY A 139 16.60 2.87 -5.16
CA GLY A 139 16.41 4.33 -5.02
C GLY A 139 17.00 4.88 -3.72
N GLY A 140 16.84 6.20 -3.53
CA GLY A 140 17.29 6.90 -2.33
C GLY A 140 16.34 6.74 -1.16
N CYS A 141 16.87 6.89 0.06
CA CYS A 141 16.07 6.94 1.27
C CYS A 141 15.07 8.12 1.20
N LEU A 142 13.82 7.87 1.56
CA LEU A 142 12.79 8.90 1.63
C LEU A 142 12.92 9.71 2.95
N PRO A 143 12.45 10.95 2.99
CA PRO A 143 12.44 11.74 4.22
C PRO A 143 11.72 11.05 5.39
N GLU A 144 10.66 10.29 5.10
CA GLU A 144 9.90 9.53 6.10
C GLU A 144 10.69 8.32 6.64
N GLU A 145 11.62 7.78 5.87
CA GLU A 145 12.49 6.68 6.27
C GLU A 145 13.70 7.14 7.10
N GLU A 146 14.21 8.37 6.87
CA GLU A 146 15.43 8.86 7.48
C GLU A 146 15.47 8.75 9.02
N PRO A 147 14.40 9.09 9.78
CA PRO A 147 14.42 8.96 11.23
C PRO A 147 14.60 7.52 11.70
N HIS A 148 14.16 6.55 10.90
CA HIS A 148 14.29 5.13 11.18
C HIS A 148 15.70 4.63 10.86
N PHE A 149 16.22 4.95 9.66
CA PHE A 149 17.56 4.54 9.28
C PHE A 149 18.66 5.17 10.15
N LYS A 150 18.45 6.35 10.75
CA LYS A 150 19.36 6.91 11.76
C LYS A 150 19.48 6.06 13.02
N LYS A 151 18.52 5.17 13.27
CA LYS A 151 18.49 4.23 14.40
C LYS A 151 18.89 2.82 13.99
N SER A 152 19.40 2.63 12.78
CA SER A 152 19.82 1.33 12.26
C SER A 152 21.34 1.23 12.13
N GLU A 153 21.83 0.01 12.19
CA GLU A 153 23.22 -0.33 11.95
C GLU A 153 23.33 -1.68 11.23
N MET A 154 24.45 -1.88 10.54
CA MET A 154 24.76 -3.18 9.92
C MET A 154 25.48 -4.07 10.92
N ARG A 155 24.94 -5.25 11.22
CA ARG A 155 25.56 -6.29 12.04
C ARG A 155 25.59 -7.61 11.29
N ASP A 156 26.74 -8.20 11.14
CA ASP A 156 26.93 -9.49 10.44
C ASP A 156 26.31 -9.57 9.03
N GLY A 157 26.17 -8.40 8.35
CA GLY A 157 25.59 -8.28 7.03
C GLY A 157 24.07 -8.06 7.02
N GLU A 158 23.44 -7.96 8.19
CA GLU A 158 22.02 -7.69 8.36
C GLU A 158 21.77 -6.28 8.87
N LEU A 159 20.65 -5.69 8.47
CA LEU A 159 20.19 -4.38 8.95
C LEU A 159 19.39 -4.56 10.24
N VAL A 160 19.88 -3.98 11.33
CA VAL A 160 19.25 -4.03 12.66
C VAL A 160 18.84 -2.64 13.08
N PHE A 161 17.62 -2.48 13.57
CA PHE A 161 17.09 -1.23 14.13
C PHE A 161 17.16 -1.28 15.66
N VAL A 162 17.75 -0.24 16.26
CA VAL A 162 17.93 -0.14 17.72
C VAL A 162 17.03 0.96 18.25
N ILE A 163 15.97 0.56 18.94
CA ILE A 163 14.96 1.47 19.48
C ILE A 163 15.09 1.50 21.00
N GLU A 164 15.23 2.68 21.57
CA GLU A 164 15.25 2.87 23.02
C GLU A 164 13.85 3.27 23.52
N HIS A 165 13.34 2.48 24.45
CA HIS A 165 12.09 2.76 25.13
C HIS A 165 12.32 2.61 26.64
N ASP A 166 12.00 3.63 27.43
CA ASP A 166 12.18 3.68 28.90
C ASP A 166 13.62 3.35 29.36
N GLY A 167 14.63 3.76 28.58
CA GLY A 167 16.04 3.48 28.88
C GLY A 167 16.48 2.05 28.53
N ILE A 168 15.61 1.24 27.96
CA ILE A 168 15.90 -0.13 27.49
C ILE A 168 16.03 -0.11 25.97
N LYS A 169 17.14 -0.67 25.48
CA LYS A 169 17.36 -0.84 24.02
C LYS A 169 16.73 -2.14 23.54
N HIS A 170 15.89 -2.02 22.56
CA HIS A 170 15.27 -3.15 21.84
C HIS A 170 15.86 -3.21 20.44
N GLU A 171 16.19 -4.41 20.00
CA GLU A 171 16.73 -4.67 18.68
C GLU A 171 15.70 -5.38 17.82
N TYR A 172 15.52 -4.88 16.61
CA TYR A 172 14.60 -5.43 15.63
C TYR A 172 15.34 -5.69 14.32
N ASP A 173 15.19 -6.87 13.77
CA ASP A 173 15.62 -7.12 12.40
C ASP A 173 14.77 -6.34 11.40
N LEU A 174 15.22 -6.29 10.16
CA LEU A 174 14.51 -5.57 9.10
C LEU A 174 13.08 -6.06 8.91
N SER A 175 12.84 -7.36 9.00
CA SER A 175 11.51 -7.93 8.75
C SER A 175 10.51 -7.56 9.84
N ALA A 176 10.96 -7.54 11.09
CA ALA A 176 10.14 -7.11 12.22
C ALA A 176 9.89 -5.60 12.24
N TYR A 177 10.84 -4.81 11.71
CA TYR A 177 10.74 -3.33 11.69
C TYR A 177 10.08 -2.78 10.43
N GLY A 178 9.89 -3.60 9.40
CA GLY A 178 9.35 -3.19 8.10
C GLY A 178 7.94 -2.59 8.17
N GLU A 179 7.12 -3.01 9.12
CA GLU A 179 5.79 -2.46 9.41
C GLU A 179 5.88 -0.98 9.79
N GLU A 180 6.80 -0.61 10.68
CA GLU A 180 7.03 0.78 11.11
C GLU A 180 7.46 1.69 9.96
N LEU A 181 8.34 1.18 9.09
CA LEU A 181 8.78 1.90 7.89
C LEU A 181 7.61 2.14 6.94
N LEU A 182 6.80 1.11 6.68
CA LEU A 182 5.65 1.20 5.78
C LEU A 182 4.62 2.19 6.31
N PHE A 183 4.29 2.16 7.59
CA PHE A 183 3.36 3.10 8.21
C PHE A 183 3.85 4.54 8.09
N SER A 184 5.14 4.76 8.27
CA SER A 184 5.73 6.10 8.12
C SER A 184 5.72 6.58 6.67
N VAL A 185 6.06 5.72 5.71
CA VAL A 185 6.07 6.11 4.28
C VAL A 185 4.66 6.40 3.76
N ALA A 186 3.63 5.70 4.27
CA ALA A 186 2.24 5.97 3.91
C ALA A 186 1.79 7.40 4.26
N SER A 187 2.37 8.02 5.31
CA SER A 187 2.04 9.39 5.72
C SER A 187 2.32 10.45 4.64
N ARG A 188 3.21 10.16 3.67
CA ARG A 188 3.45 11.02 2.50
C ARG A 188 2.18 11.39 1.74
N PHE A 189 1.19 10.49 1.73
CA PHE A 189 -0.07 10.65 1.02
C PHE A 189 -1.24 10.90 1.98
N LEU A 190 -1.19 10.24 3.14
CA LEU A 190 -2.27 10.28 4.13
C LEU A 190 -2.17 11.48 5.08
N GLU A 191 -0.99 12.12 5.21
CA GLU A 191 -0.59 13.04 6.28
C GLU A 191 -0.43 12.33 7.63
N GLU A 192 -1.28 11.36 7.92
CA GLU A 192 -1.23 10.49 9.09
C GLU A 192 -0.54 9.16 8.77
N ARG A 193 -0.03 8.48 9.79
CA ARG A 193 0.49 7.11 9.66
C ARG A 193 -0.64 6.16 9.30
N LEU A 194 -0.33 5.08 8.60
CA LEU A 194 -1.32 4.08 8.19
C LEU A 194 -2.02 3.38 9.38
N ASP A 195 -1.39 3.34 10.54
CA ASP A 195 -1.94 2.79 11.78
C ASP A 195 -2.71 3.83 12.63
N SER A 196 -2.89 5.06 12.14
CA SER A 196 -3.68 6.11 12.80
C SER A 196 -5.17 5.82 12.69
N CYS A 197 -5.93 6.00 13.77
CA CYS A 197 -7.38 5.91 13.73
C CYS A 197 -8.06 7.05 12.93
N GLU A 198 -7.36 8.14 12.70
CA GLU A 198 -7.91 9.27 11.93
C GLU A 198 -8.25 8.88 10.48
N ILE A 199 -7.52 7.95 9.88
CA ILE A 199 -7.76 7.51 8.49
C ILE A 199 -9.04 6.67 8.31
N GLU A 200 -9.71 6.24 9.38
CA GLU A 200 -11.03 5.59 9.32
C GLU A 200 -12.08 6.48 8.63
N ASN A 201 -11.90 7.81 8.65
CA ASN A 201 -12.84 8.74 8.02
C ASN A 201 -12.79 8.74 6.48
N LEU A 202 -11.81 8.07 5.87
CA LEU A 202 -11.71 7.96 4.42
C LEU A 202 -12.67 6.88 3.89
N LYS A 203 -13.66 7.31 3.10
CA LYS A 203 -14.69 6.43 2.53
C LYS A 203 -14.19 5.66 1.32
N ILE A 204 -14.48 4.36 1.30
CA ILE A 204 -14.12 3.44 0.22
C ILE A 204 -15.38 2.75 -0.30
N GLU A 205 -15.65 2.84 -1.59
CA GLU A 205 -16.67 2.01 -2.25
C GLU A 205 -16.12 0.60 -2.49
N LEU A 206 -16.92 -0.41 -2.16
CA LEU A 206 -16.59 -1.83 -2.35
C LEU A 206 -17.25 -2.38 -3.60
N PHE A 207 -16.48 -3.07 -4.43
CA PHE A 207 -16.95 -3.67 -5.67
C PHE A 207 -16.62 -5.16 -5.73
N ALA A 208 -17.58 -5.97 -6.15
CA ALA A 208 -17.36 -7.36 -6.53
C ALA A 208 -17.01 -7.42 -8.02
N PRO A 209 -15.83 -7.96 -8.40
CA PRO A 209 -15.52 -8.13 -9.82
C PRO A 209 -16.46 -9.14 -10.49
N PRO A 210 -16.67 -9.03 -11.80
CA PRO A 210 -17.53 -9.99 -12.52
C PRO A 210 -17.00 -11.41 -12.37
N ARG A 211 -17.89 -12.41 -12.34
CA ARG A 211 -17.55 -13.83 -12.14
C ARG A 211 -16.53 -14.39 -13.13
N SER A 212 -16.43 -13.78 -14.30
CA SER A 212 -15.49 -14.11 -15.38
C SER A 212 -14.16 -13.38 -15.29
N SER A 213 -13.94 -12.56 -14.26
CA SER A 213 -12.69 -11.79 -14.12
C SER A 213 -11.48 -12.73 -13.92
N PRO A 214 -10.37 -12.48 -14.63
CA PRO A 214 -9.11 -13.24 -14.42
C PRO A 214 -8.55 -13.07 -12.99
N LEU A 215 -8.95 -12.03 -12.25
CA LEU A 215 -8.58 -11.79 -10.85
C LEU A 215 -9.14 -12.87 -9.89
N ARG A 216 -10.13 -13.66 -10.33
CA ARG A 216 -10.78 -14.69 -9.49
C ARG A 216 -10.02 -16.01 -9.35
N LYS A 217 -8.80 -16.13 -9.87
CA LYS A 217 -8.10 -17.43 -9.92
C LYS A 217 -7.02 -17.56 -8.84
N ARG A 218 -7.39 -18.14 -7.72
CA ARG A 218 -6.64 -18.74 -6.60
C ARG A 218 -6.60 -17.92 -5.31
N PRO A 219 -6.92 -18.55 -4.17
CA PRO A 219 -6.70 -17.94 -2.86
C PRO A 219 -5.19 -17.67 -2.67
N TRP A 220 -4.85 -16.50 -2.20
CA TRP A 220 -3.47 -16.01 -1.98
C TRP A 220 -2.61 -16.93 -1.10
N TRP A 221 -3.23 -17.63 -0.14
CA TRP A 221 -2.55 -18.57 0.75
C TRP A 221 -2.00 -19.83 0.04
N GLN A 222 -2.33 -20.06 -1.23
CA GLN A 222 -1.76 -21.18 -2.03
C GLN A 222 -0.38 -20.84 -2.60
N PHE A 223 0.13 -19.63 -2.43
CA PHE A 223 1.44 -19.21 -2.94
C PHE A 223 2.57 -19.34 -1.92
N TRP A 224 2.24 -19.71 -0.68
CA TRP A 224 3.18 -19.85 0.43
C TRP A 224 3.36 -21.33 0.86
N ARG A 225 3.37 -22.24 -0.11
CA ARG A 225 3.80 -23.63 0.09
C ARG A 225 4.99 -23.96 -0.77
#